data_903ef401899bafcb7322534d90c3eb0c
#
_entry.id   903ef401899bafcb7322534d90c3eb0c
#
_cell.length_a   1.000
_cell.length_b   1.000
_cell.length_c   1.000
_cell.angle_alpha   90.00
_cell.angle_beta   90.00
_cell.angle_gamma   90.00
#
_symmetry.space_group_name_H-M   'P 1'
#
loop_
_entity.id
_entity.type
_entity.pdbx_description
1 polymer ?
#
loop_
_entity_poly.entity_id
_entity_poly.type
_entity_poly.pdbx_seq_one_letter_code
_entity_poly.pdbx_strand_id
1 'polypeptide(L)'
;MYLTQHNAKDFRNLENAVISPDRSINIIFGENGQGKTNLIESIWLFTGCHSFRTRKNSQLIRENCERSMLDISFFAFDRDQTAQLELTDKKNVWINGVHKDTPRRLIGEFPAVLFSPATLSIVQDGPGERRKFIDIAISLVKPNYAGILSKYIKTLSERNALLRHAAASGNISSDMFFSWDAQLSALGAKILRYRFEYLDMIKKQAAENYSGITAGREKLTVRYDTFCKATDFDEQSAAQTMLDELEKSRETDIRRQFTGTGPHKDDLSFFINNRNARIYGSQGQQRSCALSLKLAEADILEKITDESPVILLDDVMSELDDGRQELLLERLGKRQVFITCCDPSQLLRLQKGKAFEMTDGSINEI
;
A
#
# COMPACT_ATOMS: atom_id res chain seq x y z
N MET A 1 -15.33 5.18 10.06
CA MET A 1 -15.44 3.69 9.98
C MET A 1 -14.68 3.04 11.13
N TYR A 2 -15.11 1.85 11.57
CA TYR A 2 -14.39 1.03 12.55
C TYR A 2 -14.78 -0.45 12.42
N LEU A 3 -13.81 -1.33 12.66
CA LEU A 3 -13.96 -2.78 12.73
C LEU A 3 -14.65 -3.15 14.05
N THR A 4 -15.69 -3.97 14.01
CA THR A 4 -16.43 -4.43 15.19
C THR A 4 -16.12 -5.88 15.56
N GLN A 5 -15.79 -6.70 14.56
CA GLN A 5 -15.38 -8.09 14.75
C GLN A 5 -14.47 -8.54 13.62
N HIS A 6 -13.50 -9.38 13.93
CA HIS A 6 -12.68 -10.07 12.94
C HIS A 6 -12.48 -11.53 13.36
N ASN A 7 -12.57 -12.40 12.36
CA ASN A 7 -12.28 -13.81 12.50
C ASN A 7 -11.29 -14.24 11.40
N ALA A 8 -10.21 -14.91 11.81
CA ALA A 8 -9.22 -15.48 10.91
C ALA A 8 -9.06 -16.97 11.23
N LYS A 9 -9.52 -17.82 10.30
CA LYS A 9 -9.45 -19.28 10.42
C LYS A 9 -8.47 -19.84 9.39
N ASP A 10 -7.56 -20.70 9.88
CA ASP A 10 -6.54 -21.39 9.08
C ASP A 10 -5.69 -20.42 8.23
N PHE A 11 -5.33 -19.27 8.81
CA PHE A 11 -4.55 -18.23 8.15
C PHE A 11 -3.13 -18.19 8.72
N ARG A 12 -2.12 -18.46 7.89
CA ARG A 12 -0.72 -18.50 8.34
C ARG A 12 -0.56 -19.48 9.53
N ASN A 13 -0.13 -18.96 10.70
CA ASN A 13 -0.08 -19.74 11.95
C ASN A 13 -1.36 -19.62 12.81
N LEU A 14 -2.35 -18.79 12.39
CA LEU A 14 -3.60 -18.62 13.11
C LEU A 14 -4.53 -19.80 12.81
N GLU A 15 -4.89 -20.56 13.82
CA GLU A 15 -5.86 -21.65 13.69
C GLU A 15 -7.29 -21.11 13.69
N ASN A 16 -7.62 -20.33 14.72
CA ASN A 16 -8.91 -19.66 14.85
C ASN A 16 -8.75 -18.45 15.76
N ALA A 17 -8.46 -17.28 15.17
CA ALA A 17 -8.29 -16.03 15.90
C ALA A 17 -9.54 -15.16 15.75
N VAL A 18 -10.26 -14.93 16.86
CA VAL A 18 -11.46 -14.09 16.90
C VAL A 18 -11.22 -12.91 17.81
N ILE A 19 -11.46 -11.70 17.31
CA ILE A 19 -11.38 -10.47 18.12
C ILE A 19 -12.62 -9.59 17.95
N SER A 20 -12.98 -8.92 19.04
CA SER A 20 -13.99 -7.86 19.07
C SER A 20 -13.31 -6.58 19.55
N PRO A 21 -12.71 -5.80 18.63
CA PRO A 21 -11.87 -4.68 18.98
C PRO A 21 -12.66 -3.49 19.54
N ASP A 22 -11.97 -2.64 20.28
CA ASP A 22 -12.47 -1.32 20.68
C ASP A 22 -12.43 -0.34 19.49
N ARG A 23 -13.26 0.69 19.55
CA ARG A 23 -13.33 1.74 18.51
C ARG A 23 -12.11 2.67 18.49
N SER A 24 -11.28 2.62 19.53
CA SER A 24 -10.10 3.47 19.70
C SER A 24 -8.82 2.68 19.47
N ILE A 25 -8.10 2.30 20.51
CA ILE A 25 -6.79 1.64 20.44
C ILE A 25 -6.94 0.15 20.79
N ASN A 26 -6.33 -0.70 19.98
CA ASN A 26 -6.28 -2.14 20.18
C ASN A 26 -4.82 -2.58 20.18
N ILE A 27 -4.33 -3.04 21.31
CA ILE A 27 -2.95 -3.47 21.50
C ILE A 27 -2.91 -4.98 21.39
N ILE A 28 -2.13 -5.49 20.44
CA ILE A 28 -1.89 -6.92 20.23
C ILE A 28 -0.45 -7.20 20.63
N PHE A 29 -0.22 -7.91 21.70
CA PHE A 29 1.11 -8.13 22.22
C PHE A 29 1.40 -9.63 22.42
N GLY A 30 2.67 -9.97 22.58
CA GLY A 30 3.18 -11.32 22.75
C GLY A 30 4.58 -11.44 22.17
N GLU A 31 5.23 -12.57 22.35
CA GLU A 31 6.59 -12.82 21.84
C GLU A 31 6.65 -12.79 20.31
N ASN A 32 7.87 -12.76 19.78
CA ASN A 32 8.08 -12.83 18.33
C ASN A 32 7.64 -14.19 17.78
N GLY A 33 7.04 -14.20 16.60
CA GLY A 33 6.57 -15.42 15.93
C GLY A 33 5.17 -15.88 16.34
N GLN A 34 4.55 -15.30 17.37
CA GLN A 34 3.25 -15.74 17.89
C GLN A 34 2.05 -15.49 16.94
N GLY A 35 2.19 -14.62 15.94
CA GLY A 35 1.13 -14.38 14.94
C GLY A 35 0.59 -12.97 14.89
N LYS A 36 1.14 -12.01 15.66
CA LYS A 36 0.69 -10.61 15.70
C LYS A 36 0.60 -9.97 14.30
N THR A 37 1.69 -10.02 13.54
CA THR A 37 1.74 -9.55 12.13
C THR A 37 0.75 -10.31 11.25
N ASN A 38 0.51 -11.61 11.49
CA ASN A 38 -0.44 -12.38 10.70
C ASN A 38 -1.87 -11.92 10.92
N LEU A 39 -2.24 -11.51 12.15
CA LEU A 39 -3.53 -10.91 12.44
C LEU A 39 -3.69 -9.56 11.72
N ILE A 40 -2.68 -8.69 11.78
CA ILE A 40 -2.68 -7.42 11.02
C ILE A 40 -2.80 -7.69 9.52
N GLU A 41 -2.06 -8.68 9.00
CA GLU A 41 -2.11 -9.05 7.58
C GLU A 41 -3.50 -9.53 7.17
N SER A 42 -4.19 -10.31 8.01
CA SER A 42 -5.54 -10.79 7.73
C SER A 42 -6.56 -9.64 7.64
N ILE A 43 -6.47 -8.63 8.53
CA ILE A 43 -7.30 -7.41 8.47
C ILE A 43 -6.96 -6.60 7.21
N TRP A 44 -5.67 -6.43 6.89
CA TRP A 44 -5.21 -5.69 5.72
C TRP A 44 -5.77 -6.23 4.40
N LEU A 45 -5.98 -7.54 4.28
CA LEU A 45 -6.48 -8.15 3.04
C LEU A 45 -7.88 -7.64 2.65
N PHE A 46 -8.67 -7.13 3.59
CA PHE A 46 -10.00 -6.55 3.31
C PHE A 46 -9.95 -5.18 2.64
N THR A 47 -8.80 -4.54 2.55
CA THR A 47 -8.61 -3.35 1.70
C THR A 47 -8.71 -3.67 0.20
N GLY A 48 -8.74 -4.95 -0.18
CA GLY A 48 -8.66 -5.40 -1.57
C GLY A 48 -7.24 -5.40 -2.14
N CYS A 49 -6.26 -4.96 -1.36
CA CYS A 49 -4.84 -5.00 -1.74
C CYS A 49 -4.24 -6.41 -1.56
N HIS A 50 -3.08 -6.62 -2.19
CA HIS A 50 -2.31 -7.83 -1.94
C HIS A 50 -1.70 -7.81 -0.53
N SER A 51 -1.37 -9.00 -0.02
CA SER A 51 -0.53 -9.10 1.17
C SER A 51 0.74 -8.25 1.00
N PHE A 52 1.15 -7.58 2.07
CA PHE A 52 2.39 -6.79 2.08
C PHE A 52 3.66 -7.66 2.18
N ARG A 53 3.49 -8.98 2.46
CA ARG A 53 4.60 -9.96 2.61
C ARG A 53 4.72 -10.92 1.44
N THR A 54 3.61 -11.29 0.78
CA THR A 54 3.62 -12.27 -0.32
C THR A 54 2.56 -11.99 -1.37
N ARG A 55 2.81 -12.46 -2.59
CA ARG A 55 1.81 -12.47 -3.67
C ARG A 55 1.17 -13.85 -3.88
N LYS A 56 1.66 -14.88 -3.20
CA LYS A 56 1.18 -16.27 -3.36
C LYS A 56 0.12 -16.57 -2.31
N ASN A 57 -1.11 -16.86 -2.74
CA ASN A 57 -2.21 -17.21 -1.82
C ASN A 57 -1.91 -18.45 -0.99
N SER A 58 -1.23 -19.45 -1.54
CA SER A 58 -0.83 -20.67 -0.83
C SER A 58 0.01 -20.39 0.42
N GLN A 59 0.76 -19.28 0.46
CA GLN A 59 1.54 -18.89 1.63
C GLN A 59 0.71 -18.18 2.71
N LEU A 60 -0.55 -17.84 2.42
CA LEU A 60 -1.49 -17.25 3.37
C LEU A 60 -2.32 -18.30 4.10
N ILE A 61 -2.44 -19.51 3.53
CA ILE A 61 -3.17 -20.64 4.10
C ILE A 61 -2.27 -21.33 5.11
N ARG A 62 -2.86 -21.78 6.24
CA ARG A 62 -2.17 -22.54 7.28
C ARG A 62 -1.61 -23.83 6.71
N GLU A 63 -0.46 -24.26 7.19
CA GLU A 63 0.15 -25.52 6.80
C GLU A 63 -0.82 -26.71 7.04
N ASN A 64 -0.87 -27.63 6.09
CA ASN A 64 -1.80 -28.77 6.07
C ASN A 64 -3.29 -28.43 5.94
N CYS A 65 -3.65 -27.17 5.61
CA CYS A 65 -5.03 -26.78 5.31
C CYS A 65 -5.19 -26.50 3.81
N GLU A 66 -6.38 -26.81 3.28
CA GLU A 66 -6.69 -26.57 1.85
C GLU A 66 -7.15 -25.13 1.59
N ARG A 67 -7.68 -24.46 2.62
CA ARG A 67 -8.24 -23.11 2.54
C ARG A 67 -8.10 -22.35 3.85
N SER A 68 -8.20 -21.04 3.74
CA SER A 68 -8.35 -20.14 4.87
C SER A 68 -9.61 -19.30 4.72
N MET A 69 -10.29 -19.02 5.84
CA MET A 69 -11.49 -18.18 5.89
C MET A 69 -11.21 -16.96 6.76
N LEU A 70 -11.48 -15.79 6.22
CA LEU A 70 -11.38 -14.52 6.93
C LEU A 70 -12.73 -13.82 6.87
N ASP A 71 -13.19 -13.29 8.00
CA ASP A 71 -14.44 -12.57 8.12
C ASP A 71 -14.22 -11.25 8.86
N ILE A 72 -14.86 -10.18 8.43
CA ILE A 72 -14.98 -8.92 9.17
C ILE A 72 -16.42 -8.47 9.28
N SER A 73 -16.76 -7.88 10.43
CA SER A 73 -17.91 -7.01 10.62
C SER A 73 -17.41 -5.62 10.96
N PHE A 74 -17.95 -4.59 10.32
CA PHE A 74 -17.49 -3.22 10.49
C PHE A 74 -18.63 -2.23 10.28
N PHE A 75 -18.52 -1.06 10.89
CA PHE A 75 -19.44 0.04 10.69
C PHE A 75 -18.80 1.06 9.72
N ALA A 76 -19.47 1.31 8.61
CA ALA A 76 -19.05 2.29 7.61
C ALA A 76 -20.26 2.79 6.81
N PHE A 77 -20.21 4.03 6.33
CA PHE A 77 -21.30 4.64 5.56
C PHE A 77 -22.64 4.57 6.31
N ASP A 78 -22.59 4.88 7.63
CA ASP A 78 -23.72 4.89 8.57
C ASP A 78 -24.50 3.57 8.68
N ARG A 79 -23.85 2.43 8.43
CA ARG A 79 -24.48 1.11 8.54
C ARG A 79 -23.49 0.01 8.92
N ASP A 80 -24.02 -1.06 9.50
CA ASP A 80 -23.26 -2.29 9.71
C ASP A 80 -23.05 -3.00 8.37
N GLN A 81 -21.83 -3.48 8.18
CA GLN A 81 -21.40 -4.18 6.98
C GLN A 81 -20.60 -5.43 7.34
N THR A 82 -20.57 -6.38 6.42
CA THR A 82 -19.76 -7.58 6.54
C THR A 82 -18.97 -7.82 5.26
N ALA A 83 -17.76 -8.36 5.42
CA ALA A 83 -17.02 -8.87 4.29
C ALA A 83 -16.36 -10.21 4.67
N GLN A 84 -16.26 -11.10 3.68
CA GLN A 84 -15.67 -12.43 3.85
C GLN A 84 -14.71 -12.70 2.71
N LEU A 85 -13.58 -13.34 3.04
CA LEU A 85 -12.55 -13.80 2.11
C LEU A 85 -12.33 -15.30 2.31
N GLU A 86 -12.52 -16.08 1.27
CA GLU A 86 -12.02 -17.46 1.19
C GLU A 86 -10.74 -17.45 0.33
N LEU A 87 -9.68 -17.98 0.90
CA LEU A 87 -8.38 -18.11 0.26
C LEU A 87 -8.14 -19.57 -0.08
N THR A 88 -7.96 -19.83 -1.38
CA THR A 88 -7.51 -21.09 -1.95
C THR A 88 -6.37 -20.76 -2.94
N ASP A 89 -6.21 -21.48 -4.01
CA ASP A 89 -5.44 -21.03 -5.20
C ASP A 89 -6.02 -19.70 -5.76
N LYS A 90 -7.31 -19.44 -5.53
CA LYS A 90 -8.02 -18.20 -5.85
C LYS A 90 -8.45 -17.47 -4.57
N LYS A 91 -8.92 -16.24 -4.75
CA LYS A 91 -9.59 -15.47 -3.69
C LYS A 91 -11.06 -15.31 -4.06
N ASN A 92 -11.94 -15.84 -3.24
CA ASN A 92 -13.38 -15.61 -3.33
C ASN A 92 -13.79 -14.55 -2.30
N VAL A 93 -14.69 -13.65 -2.67
CA VAL A 93 -15.07 -12.49 -1.87
C VAL A 93 -16.58 -12.39 -1.77
N TRP A 94 -17.08 -12.13 -0.56
CA TRP A 94 -18.47 -11.74 -0.33
C TRP A 94 -18.49 -10.39 0.41
N ILE A 95 -19.42 -9.53 0.04
CA ILE A 95 -19.71 -8.26 0.71
C ILE A 95 -21.18 -8.25 1.05
N ASN A 96 -21.52 -8.11 2.32
CA ASN A 96 -22.91 -8.17 2.82
C ASN A 96 -23.66 -9.44 2.33
N GLY A 97 -22.96 -10.59 2.39
CA GLY A 97 -23.48 -11.89 1.93
C GLY A 97 -23.55 -12.09 0.40
N VAL A 98 -23.20 -11.09 -0.39
CA VAL A 98 -23.24 -11.14 -1.86
C VAL A 98 -21.85 -11.48 -2.41
N HIS A 99 -21.75 -12.61 -3.14
CA HIS A 99 -20.52 -12.99 -3.82
C HIS A 99 -20.11 -11.96 -4.88
N LYS A 100 -18.82 -11.64 -4.96
CA LYS A 100 -18.25 -10.69 -5.94
C LYS A 100 -17.34 -11.40 -6.93
N ASP A 101 -17.45 -11.03 -8.19
CA ASP A 101 -16.70 -11.66 -9.29
C ASP A 101 -15.17 -11.52 -9.15
N THR A 102 -14.71 -10.49 -8.45
CA THR A 102 -13.27 -10.22 -8.28
C THR A 102 -12.94 -9.66 -6.90
N PRO A 103 -11.78 -10.02 -6.32
CA PRO A 103 -11.31 -9.45 -5.04
C PRO A 103 -11.17 -7.91 -5.05
N ARG A 104 -11.01 -7.30 -6.23
CA ARG A 104 -10.92 -5.84 -6.37
C ARG A 104 -12.18 -5.10 -5.93
N ARG A 105 -13.32 -5.79 -5.83
CA ARG A 105 -14.56 -5.20 -5.31
C ARG A 105 -14.48 -4.81 -3.83
N LEU A 106 -13.47 -5.28 -3.11
CA LEU A 106 -13.18 -4.83 -1.73
C LEU A 106 -12.56 -3.42 -1.69
N ILE A 107 -11.92 -2.97 -2.77
CA ILE A 107 -11.25 -1.67 -2.79
C ILE A 107 -12.29 -0.57 -2.58
N GLY A 108 -12.11 0.22 -1.52
CA GLY A 108 -13.02 1.28 -1.11
C GLY A 108 -14.11 0.86 -0.11
N GLU A 109 -14.32 -0.44 0.13
CA GLU A 109 -15.31 -0.92 1.11
C GLU A 109 -14.76 -0.86 2.55
N PHE A 110 -13.50 -1.25 2.74
CA PHE A 110 -12.82 -1.23 4.04
C PHE A 110 -11.49 -0.47 3.94
N PRO A 111 -11.52 0.89 4.03
CA PRO A 111 -10.31 1.70 4.00
C PRO A 111 -9.43 1.47 5.25
N ALA A 112 -8.19 1.07 5.04
CA ALA A 112 -7.19 0.94 6.09
C ALA A 112 -5.82 1.40 5.61
N VAL A 113 -4.97 1.87 6.54
CA VAL A 113 -3.59 2.29 6.27
C VAL A 113 -2.63 1.49 7.14
N LEU A 114 -1.67 0.85 6.49
CA LEU A 114 -0.66 0.04 7.14
C LEU A 114 0.64 0.85 7.35
N PHE A 115 1.12 0.83 8.58
CA PHE A 115 2.48 1.22 8.97
C PHE A 115 3.23 -0.05 9.37
N SER A 116 4.40 -0.27 8.83
CA SER A 116 5.28 -1.41 9.14
C SER A 116 6.74 -0.98 9.01
N PRO A 117 7.71 -1.73 9.52
CA PRO A 117 9.13 -1.42 9.31
C PRO A 117 9.48 -1.21 7.83
N ALA A 118 8.90 -2.03 6.93
CA ALA A 118 9.08 -1.86 5.49
C ALA A 118 8.52 -0.53 4.96
N THR A 119 7.44 0.00 5.54
CA THR A 119 6.92 1.31 5.12
C THR A 119 7.73 2.47 5.68
N LEU A 120 8.41 2.27 6.81
CA LEU A 120 9.34 3.27 7.36
C LEU A 120 10.66 3.37 6.60
N SER A 121 11.03 2.32 5.87
CA SER A 121 12.26 2.31 5.04
C SER A 121 12.07 2.89 3.62
N ILE A 122 10.88 3.36 3.26
CA ILE A 122 10.52 3.86 1.91
C ILE A 122 11.51 4.91 1.37
N VAL A 123 12.11 5.72 2.25
CA VAL A 123 13.09 6.75 1.87
C VAL A 123 14.43 6.10 1.47
N GLN A 124 14.82 5.01 2.14
CA GLN A 124 16.08 4.28 1.91
C GLN A 124 15.96 3.27 0.77
N ASP A 125 14.78 2.66 0.62
CA ASP A 125 14.51 1.59 -0.33
C ASP A 125 14.64 2.05 -1.80
N GLY A 126 14.60 1.05 -2.68
CA GLY A 126 14.66 1.29 -4.11
C GLY A 126 13.37 1.88 -4.70
N PRO A 127 13.42 2.36 -5.96
CA PRO A 127 12.26 2.94 -6.64
C PRO A 127 11.02 2.02 -6.68
N GLY A 128 11.23 0.70 -6.63
CA GLY A 128 10.15 -0.30 -6.63
C GLY A 128 9.20 -0.15 -5.45
N GLU A 129 9.73 0.02 -4.22
CA GLU A 129 8.91 0.19 -3.02
C GLU A 129 8.21 1.54 -3.01
N ARG A 130 8.84 2.60 -3.50
CA ARG A 130 8.20 3.91 -3.63
C ARG A 130 7.05 3.91 -4.65
N ARG A 131 7.20 3.20 -5.79
CA ARG A 131 6.08 2.98 -6.73
C ARG A 131 4.96 2.15 -6.11
N LYS A 132 5.30 1.08 -5.39
CA LYS A 132 4.33 0.25 -4.68
C LYS A 132 3.53 1.07 -3.66
N PHE A 133 4.20 1.95 -2.91
CA PHE A 133 3.54 2.87 -1.99
C PHE A 133 2.49 3.74 -2.69
N ILE A 134 2.89 4.48 -3.74
CA ILE A 134 1.95 5.38 -4.44
C ILE A 134 0.83 4.60 -5.13
N ASP A 135 1.13 3.43 -5.72
CA ASP A 135 0.15 2.61 -6.43
C ASP A 135 -0.89 2.01 -5.47
N ILE A 136 -0.50 1.62 -4.26
CA ILE A 136 -1.43 1.17 -3.20
C ILE A 136 -2.29 2.35 -2.75
N ALA A 137 -1.67 3.47 -2.40
CA ALA A 137 -2.37 4.65 -1.91
C ALA A 137 -3.41 5.18 -2.91
N ILE A 138 -3.06 5.26 -4.20
CA ILE A 138 -4.02 5.63 -5.26
C ILE A 138 -5.11 4.58 -5.40
N SER A 139 -4.77 3.28 -5.34
CA SER A 139 -5.77 2.21 -5.48
C SER A 139 -6.85 2.30 -4.41
N LEU A 140 -6.49 2.62 -3.17
CA LEU A 140 -7.42 2.76 -2.06
C LEU A 140 -8.45 3.90 -2.26
N VAL A 141 -8.04 4.99 -2.91
CA VAL A 141 -8.90 6.16 -3.16
C VAL A 141 -9.55 6.17 -4.54
N LYS A 142 -9.03 5.41 -5.50
CA LYS A 142 -9.49 5.34 -6.90
C LYS A 142 -9.56 3.88 -7.37
N PRO A 143 -10.65 3.14 -7.09
CA PRO A 143 -10.76 1.70 -7.39
C PRO A 143 -10.45 1.32 -8.84
N ASN A 144 -10.78 2.19 -9.81
CA ASN A 144 -10.49 1.97 -11.23
C ASN A 144 -8.99 1.93 -11.55
N TYR A 145 -8.16 2.60 -10.74
CA TYR A 145 -6.71 2.64 -10.93
C TYR A 145 -6.07 1.26 -10.87
N ALA A 146 -6.44 0.44 -9.89
CA ALA A 146 -5.91 -0.91 -9.75
C ALA A 146 -6.16 -1.78 -10.99
N GLY A 147 -7.31 -1.56 -11.68
CA GLY A 147 -7.64 -2.20 -12.95
C GLY A 147 -6.72 -1.76 -14.09
N ILE A 148 -6.48 -0.46 -14.20
CA ILE A 148 -5.59 0.14 -15.21
C ILE A 148 -4.15 -0.34 -14.99
N LEU A 149 -3.66 -0.28 -13.74
CA LEU A 149 -2.32 -0.73 -13.38
C LEU A 149 -2.10 -2.21 -13.72
N SER A 150 -3.08 -3.07 -13.41
CA SER A 150 -2.99 -4.49 -13.75
C SER A 150 -2.93 -4.75 -15.26
N LYS A 151 -3.73 -4.01 -16.05
CA LYS A 151 -3.67 -4.10 -17.52
C LYS A 151 -2.31 -3.62 -18.03
N TYR A 152 -1.82 -2.50 -17.50
CA TYR A 152 -0.51 -1.98 -17.85
C TYR A 152 0.62 -2.99 -17.59
N ILE A 153 0.64 -3.59 -16.39
CA ILE A 153 1.66 -4.60 -16.03
C ILE A 153 1.59 -5.82 -16.97
N LYS A 154 0.37 -6.26 -17.32
CA LYS A 154 0.19 -7.37 -18.30
C LYS A 154 0.74 -6.98 -19.67
N THR A 155 0.33 -5.82 -20.22
CA THR A 155 0.81 -5.33 -21.52
C THR A 155 2.33 -5.15 -21.54
N LEU A 156 2.92 -4.64 -20.43
CA LEU A 156 4.36 -4.52 -20.26
C LEU A 156 5.05 -5.90 -20.30
N SER A 157 4.48 -6.91 -19.68
CA SER A 157 5.01 -8.28 -19.69
C SER A 157 5.00 -8.89 -21.08
N GLU A 158 3.92 -8.67 -21.84
CA GLU A 158 3.79 -9.14 -23.23
C GLU A 158 4.80 -8.44 -24.17
N ARG A 159 4.92 -7.10 -24.04
CA ARG A 159 5.96 -6.36 -24.78
C ARG A 159 7.37 -6.85 -24.44
N ASN A 160 7.67 -7.09 -23.17
CA ASN A 160 8.98 -7.61 -22.77
C ASN A 160 9.21 -9.04 -23.27
N ALA A 161 8.18 -9.87 -23.41
CA ALA A 161 8.28 -11.18 -24.05
C ALA A 161 8.63 -11.03 -25.54
N LEU A 162 8.00 -10.10 -26.24
CA LEU A 162 8.29 -9.79 -27.64
C LEU A 162 9.72 -9.28 -27.82
N LEU A 163 10.21 -8.41 -26.90
CA LEU A 163 11.60 -7.93 -26.93
C LEU A 163 12.62 -9.08 -26.79
N ARG A 164 12.37 -10.03 -25.87
CA ARG A 164 13.20 -11.23 -25.72
C ARG A 164 13.20 -12.11 -26.99
N HIS A 165 12.02 -12.30 -27.59
CA HIS A 165 11.90 -13.05 -28.83
C HIS A 165 12.66 -12.35 -29.99
N ALA A 166 12.55 -11.03 -30.10
CA ALA A 166 13.28 -10.22 -31.09
C ALA A 166 14.79 -10.34 -30.93
N ALA A 167 15.30 -10.29 -29.70
CA ALA A 167 16.72 -10.46 -29.41
C ALA A 167 17.24 -11.86 -29.78
N ALA A 168 16.41 -12.91 -29.67
CA ALA A 168 16.79 -14.28 -29.98
C ALA A 168 16.70 -14.60 -31.47
N SER A 169 15.67 -14.11 -32.17
CA SER A 169 15.38 -14.46 -33.57
C SER A 169 16.03 -13.53 -34.61
N GLY A 170 16.45 -12.36 -34.22
CA GLY A 170 17.06 -11.34 -35.10
C GLY A 170 16.11 -10.70 -36.12
N ASN A 171 14.85 -11.13 -36.20
CA ASN A 171 13.93 -10.72 -37.26
C ASN A 171 12.48 -10.60 -36.73
N ILE A 172 12.11 -9.43 -36.19
CA ILE A 172 10.71 -9.13 -35.89
C ILE A 172 10.31 -7.84 -36.61
N SER A 173 9.16 -7.89 -37.32
CA SER A 173 8.58 -6.70 -37.96
C SER A 173 8.28 -5.64 -36.94
N SER A 174 8.58 -4.36 -37.25
CA SER A 174 8.22 -3.19 -36.45
C SER A 174 6.72 -3.13 -36.12
N ASP A 175 5.88 -3.64 -37.04
CA ASP A 175 4.42 -3.63 -36.91
C ASP A 175 3.92 -4.50 -35.72
N MET A 176 4.69 -5.52 -35.33
CA MET A 176 4.34 -6.33 -34.16
C MET A 176 4.47 -5.57 -32.85
N PHE A 177 5.35 -4.59 -32.77
CA PHE A 177 5.49 -3.72 -31.58
C PHE A 177 4.40 -2.65 -31.51
N PHE A 178 3.92 -2.15 -32.66
CA PHE A 178 3.01 -1.01 -32.70
C PHE A 178 1.77 -1.18 -31.81
N SER A 179 1.11 -2.34 -31.89
CA SER A 179 -0.10 -2.60 -31.08
C SER A 179 0.18 -2.60 -29.57
N TRP A 180 1.33 -3.17 -29.17
CA TRP A 180 1.73 -3.19 -27.75
C TRP A 180 2.20 -1.82 -27.27
N ASP A 181 2.96 -1.10 -28.11
CA ASP A 181 3.45 0.26 -27.81
C ASP A 181 2.27 1.22 -27.65
N ALA A 182 1.29 1.21 -28.55
CA ALA A 182 0.10 2.05 -28.48
C ALA A 182 -0.74 1.73 -27.24
N GLN A 183 -0.98 0.44 -26.94
CA GLN A 183 -1.74 0.06 -25.76
C GLN A 183 -1.00 0.42 -24.46
N LEU A 184 0.32 0.20 -24.40
CA LEU A 184 1.15 0.51 -23.25
C LEU A 184 1.18 2.03 -22.99
N SER A 185 1.29 2.84 -24.05
CA SER A 185 1.31 4.30 -23.99
C SER A 185 -0.01 4.86 -23.47
N ALA A 186 -1.13 4.37 -23.99
CA ALA A 186 -2.46 4.80 -23.55
C ALA A 186 -2.72 4.45 -22.07
N LEU A 187 -2.32 3.25 -21.63
CA LEU A 187 -2.45 2.85 -20.22
C LEU A 187 -1.46 3.61 -19.33
N GLY A 188 -0.25 3.87 -19.82
CA GLY A 188 0.78 4.63 -19.13
C GLY A 188 0.36 6.08 -18.86
N ALA A 189 -0.23 6.75 -19.84
CA ALA A 189 -0.75 8.12 -19.69
C ALA A 189 -1.87 8.18 -18.63
N LYS A 190 -2.78 7.19 -18.61
CA LYS A 190 -3.81 7.11 -17.56
C LYS A 190 -3.21 6.93 -16.16
N ILE A 191 -2.17 6.10 -16.01
CA ILE A 191 -1.45 5.95 -14.74
C ILE A 191 -0.84 7.26 -14.30
N LEU A 192 -0.16 7.99 -15.22
CA LEU A 192 0.43 9.29 -14.92
C LEU A 192 -0.60 10.31 -14.45
N ARG A 193 -1.76 10.39 -15.10
CA ARG A 193 -2.85 11.27 -14.67
C ARG A 193 -3.22 11.04 -13.21
N TYR A 194 -3.52 9.79 -12.82
CA TYR A 194 -3.87 9.46 -11.44
C TYR A 194 -2.72 9.75 -10.46
N ARG A 195 -1.46 9.48 -10.88
CA ARG A 195 -0.30 9.75 -10.03
C ARG A 195 -0.12 11.26 -9.83
N PHE A 196 -0.24 12.09 -10.87
CA PHE A 196 -0.15 13.55 -10.72
C PHE A 196 -1.25 14.11 -9.82
N GLU A 197 -2.51 13.71 -10.04
CA GLU A 197 -3.64 14.11 -9.17
C GLU A 197 -3.37 13.76 -7.70
N TYR A 198 -2.88 12.57 -7.42
CA TYR A 198 -2.58 12.12 -6.05
C TYR A 198 -1.35 12.82 -5.46
N LEU A 199 -0.33 13.03 -6.28
CA LEU A 199 0.91 13.70 -5.86
C LEU A 199 0.71 15.14 -5.43
N ASP A 200 -0.21 15.86 -6.03
CA ASP A 200 -0.54 17.23 -5.63
C ASP A 200 -1.13 17.28 -4.21
N MET A 201 -1.92 16.27 -3.85
CA MET A 201 -2.45 16.13 -2.49
C MET A 201 -1.37 15.70 -1.50
N ILE A 202 -0.62 14.63 -1.81
CA ILE A 202 0.33 14.05 -0.85
C ILE A 202 1.53 14.96 -0.59
N LYS A 203 2.00 15.71 -1.58
CA LYS A 203 3.07 16.70 -1.40
C LYS A 203 2.72 17.73 -0.32
N LYS A 204 1.51 18.26 -0.39
CA LYS A 204 1.02 19.26 0.57
C LYS A 204 0.84 18.65 1.96
N GLN A 205 0.07 17.55 2.04
CA GLN A 205 -0.27 16.93 3.31
C GLN A 205 0.96 16.35 4.03
N ALA A 206 1.90 15.72 3.30
CA ALA A 206 3.14 15.21 3.89
C ALA A 206 4.05 16.33 4.40
N ALA A 207 4.12 17.47 3.70
CA ALA A 207 4.88 18.62 4.16
C ALA A 207 4.29 19.23 5.45
N GLU A 208 2.96 19.31 5.56
CA GLU A 208 2.25 19.75 6.77
C GLU A 208 2.50 18.79 7.93
N ASN A 209 2.35 17.49 7.71
CA ASN A 209 2.61 16.47 8.73
C ASN A 209 4.08 16.48 9.19
N TYR A 210 5.02 16.59 8.24
CA TYR A 210 6.45 16.68 8.56
C TYR A 210 6.80 17.92 9.38
N SER A 211 6.22 19.07 9.02
CA SER A 211 6.37 20.31 9.79
C SER A 211 5.85 20.14 11.22
N GLY A 212 4.72 19.47 11.41
CA GLY A 212 4.20 19.13 12.73
C GLY A 212 5.15 18.25 13.53
N ILE A 213 5.69 17.17 12.93
CA ILE A 213 6.64 16.25 13.56
C ILE A 213 7.94 16.95 13.98
N THR A 214 8.40 17.91 13.17
CA THR A 214 9.66 18.62 13.42
C THR A 214 9.48 19.96 14.14
N ALA A 215 8.26 20.28 14.60
CA ALA A 215 7.91 21.57 15.21
C ALA A 215 8.32 22.77 14.32
N GLY A 216 8.14 22.63 13.00
CA GLY A 216 8.45 23.67 12.01
C GLY A 216 9.94 23.87 11.70
N ARG A 217 10.84 23.10 12.31
CA ARG A 217 12.29 23.27 12.15
C ARG A 217 12.83 22.84 10.81
N GLU A 218 12.12 21.97 10.12
CA GLU A 218 12.55 21.37 8.84
C GLU A 218 11.40 21.36 7.85
N LYS A 219 11.74 21.45 6.55
CA LYS A 219 10.80 21.45 5.43
C LYS A 219 10.98 20.20 4.58
N LEU A 220 9.92 19.43 4.41
CA LEU A 220 9.87 18.29 3.47
C LEU A 220 9.40 18.75 2.10
N THR A 221 10.07 18.28 1.04
CA THR A 221 9.64 18.43 -0.34
C THR A 221 9.65 17.06 -1.01
N VAL A 222 8.55 16.69 -1.68
CA VAL A 222 8.41 15.46 -2.46
C VAL A 222 8.46 15.82 -3.94
N ARG A 223 9.33 15.13 -4.70
CA ARG A 223 9.42 15.26 -6.17
C ARG A 223 9.06 13.93 -6.82
N TYR A 224 8.56 14.02 -8.01
CA TYR A 224 8.23 12.87 -8.84
C TYR A 224 9.04 12.94 -10.13
N ASP A 225 9.87 11.94 -10.33
CA ASP A 225 10.77 11.81 -11.46
C ASP A 225 10.11 10.86 -12.48
N THR A 226 9.74 11.40 -13.64
CA THR A 226 9.06 10.69 -14.72
C THR A 226 9.49 11.21 -16.08
N PHE A 227 9.22 10.46 -17.14
CA PHE A 227 9.51 10.85 -18.52
C PHE A 227 8.63 12.02 -19.03
N CYS A 228 7.52 12.33 -18.35
CA CYS A 228 6.56 13.36 -18.74
C CYS A 228 6.55 14.50 -17.69
N LYS A 229 6.41 15.76 -18.16
CA LYS A 229 6.29 16.90 -17.25
C LYS A 229 4.88 16.99 -16.68
N ALA A 230 4.78 17.35 -15.38
CA ALA A 230 3.51 17.51 -14.68
C ALA A 230 2.79 18.83 -15.02
N THR A 231 3.54 19.85 -15.47
CA THR A 231 2.96 21.16 -15.86
C THR A 231 2.15 21.00 -17.13
N ASP A 232 0.86 21.40 -17.08
CA ASP A 232 -0.08 21.33 -18.20
C ASP A 232 -0.27 19.88 -18.72
N PHE A 233 -0.39 18.92 -17.77
CA PHE A 233 -0.53 17.53 -18.14
C PHE A 233 -1.78 17.28 -18.98
N ASP A 234 -1.58 16.78 -20.20
CA ASP A 234 -2.61 16.28 -21.11
C ASP A 234 -2.39 14.79 -21.37
N GLU A 235 -3.44 13.98 -21.17
CA GLU A 235 -3.38 12.52 -21.29
C GLU A 235 -3.02 12.08 -22.72
N GLN A 236 -3.52 12.78 -23.75
CA GLN A 236 -3.21 12.44 -25.14
C GLN A 236 -1.76 12.75 -25.50
N SER A 237 -1.30 13.94 -25.13
CA SER A 237 0.11 14.35 -25.29
C SER A 237 1.07 13.41 -24.54
N ALA A 238 0.73 13.00 -23.34
CA ALA A 238 1.53 12.04 -22.56
C ALA A 238 1.58 10.67 -23.21
N ALA A 239 0.46 10.19 -23.76
CA ALA A 239 0.41 8.94 -24.50
C ALA A 239 1.27 9.00 -25.76
N GLN A 240 1.19 10.10 -26.53
CA GLN A 240 2.02 10.28 -27.73
C GLN A 240 3.52 10.38 -27.37
N THR A 241 3.87 11.17 -26.36
CA THR A 241 5.26 11.26 -25.87
C THR A 241 5.81 9.89 -25.49
N MET A 242 5.02 9.06 -24.78
CA MET A 242 5.44 7.70 -24.41
C MET A 242 5.61 6.81 -25.63
N LEU A 243 4.69 6.90 -26.60
CA LEU A 243 4.76 6.14 -27.85
C LEU A 243 6.04 6.47 -28.62
N ASP A 244 6.33 7.76 -28.81
CA ASP A 244 7.54 8.23 -29.50
C ASP A 244 8.82 7.75 -28.79
N GLU A 245 8.85 7.79 -27.45
CA GLU A 245 9.99 7.31 -26.68
C GLU A 245 10.16 5.77 -26.77
N LEU A 246 9.07 5.00 -26.80
CA LEU A 246 9.12 3.55 -27.01
C LEU A 246 9.64 3.19 -28.39
N GLU A 247 9.28 3.94 -29.43
CA GLU A 247 9.80 3.77 -30.78
C GLU A 247 11.29 4.10 -30.86
N LYS A 248 11.71 5.24 -30.33
CA LYS A 248 13.11 5.65 -30.31
C LYS A 248 14.01 4.69 -29.54
N SER A 249 13.50 4.15 -28.42
CA SER A 249 14.28 3.25 -27.55
C SER A 249 14.25 1.78 -27.99
N ARG A 250 13.47 1.40 -29.01
CA ARG A 250 13.18 0.02 -29.40
C ARG A 250 14.43 -0.85 -29.57
N GLU A 251 15.42 -0.39 -30.32
CA GLU A 251 16.68 -1.14 -30.52
C GLU A 251 17.43 -1.35 -29.20
N THR A 252 17.41 -0.35 -28.33
CA THR A 252 18.02 -0.44 -27.00
C THR A 252 17.24 -1.41 -26.11
N ASP A 253 15.92 -1.35 -26.16
CA ASP A 253 15.02 -2.25 -25.41
C ASP A 253 15.19 -3.71 -25.87
N ILE A 254 15.36 -3.95 -27.19
CA ILE A 254 15.67 -5.31 -27.74
C ILE A 254 16.99 -5.81 -27.16
N ARG A 255 18.04 -5.00 -27.21
CA ARG A 255 19.36 -5.39 -26.65
C ARG A 255 19.29 -5.69 -25.14
N ARG A 256 18.50 -4.92 -24.39
CA ARG A 256 18.31 -5.07 -22.95
C ARG A 256 17.24 -6.09 -22.57
N GLN A 257 16.41 -6.51 -23.52
CA GLN A 257 15.29 -7.45 -23.35
C GLN A 257 14.20 -6.95 -22.36
N PHE A 258 14.10 -5.65 -22.14
CA PHE A 258 13.07 -5.02 -21.31
C PHE A 258 12.77 -3.61 -21.76
N THR A 259 11.56 -3.15 -21.45
CA THR A 259 11.09 -1.78 -21.73
C THR A 259 11.75 -0.78 -20.80
N GLY A 260 12.39 0.25 -21.37
CA GLY A 260 13.14 1.27 -20.67
C GLY A 260 12.33 2.49 -20.21
N THR A 261 11.19 2.77 -20.85
CA THR A 261 10.40 3.99 -20.65
C THR A 261 8.98 3.69 -20.21
N GLY A 262 8.44 4.50 -19.28
CA GLY A 262 7.06 4.43 -18.81
C GLY A 262 6.93 4.48 -17.29
N PRO A 263 5.69 4.53 -16.76
CA PRO A 263 5.40 4.67 -15.32
C PRO A 263 6.05 3.60 -14.41
N HIS A 264 6.41 2.45 -14.94
CA HIS A 264 7.13 1.40 -14.22
C HIS A 264 8.62 1.75 -13.96
N LYS A 265 9.13 2.85 -14.51
CA LYS A 265 10.48 3.39 -14.30
C LYS A 265 10.51 4.64 -13.44
N ASP A 266 9.35 5.26 -13.21
CA ASP A 266 9.25 6.48 -12.41
C ASP A 266 9.71 6.28 -10.98
N ASP A 267 10.04 7.39 -10.32
CA ASP A 267 10.49 7.39 -8.92
C ASP A 267 9.95 8.58 -8.13
N LEU A 268 9.95 8.45 -6.81
CA LEU A 268 9.72 9.53 -5.85
C LEU A 268 11.04 9.90 -5.17
N SER A 269 11.31 11.18 -5.10
CA SER A 269 12.49 11.71 -4.41
C SER A 269 12.03 12.62 -3.26
N PHE A 270 12.66 12.46 -2.10
CA PHE A 270 12.34 13.20 -0.88
C PHE A 270 13.50 14.13 -0.51
N PHE A 271 13.19 15.39 -0.22
CA PHE A 271 14.18 16.40 0.15
C PHE A 271 13.79 17.04 1.49
N ILE A 272 14.76 17.11 2.41
CA ILE A 272 14.65 17.79 3.70
C ILE A 272 15.57 19.02 3.62
N ASN A 273 15.02 20.21 3.81
CA ASN A 273 15.75 21.46 3.67
C ASN A 273 16.58 21.53 2.37
N ASN A 274 15.97 21.11 1.24
CA ASN A 274 16.56 21.02 -0.10
C ASN A 274 17.70 20.00 -0.26
N ARG A 275 17.98 19.14 0.74
CA ARG A 275 18.96 18.04 0.63
C ARG A 275 18.22 16.72 0.46
N ASN A 276 18.72 15.86 -0.43
CA ASN A 276 18.13 14.54 -0.68
C ASN A 276 18.14 13.72 0.61
N ALA A 277 16.94 13.36 1.11
CA ALA A 277 16.76 12.66 2.37
C ALA A 277 17.38 11.26 2.40
N ARG A 278 17.44 10.58 1.24
CA ARG A 278 18.05 9.25 1.13
C ARG A 278 19.56 9.29 1.34
N ILE A 279 20.22 10.34 0.83
CA ILE A 279 21.68 10.44 0.84
C ILE A 279 22.20 11.16 2.10
N TYR A 280 21.52 12.23 2.49
CA TYR A 280 22.00 13.17 3.51
C TYR A 280 21.14 13.19 4.78
N GLY A 281 19.97 12.54 4.77
CA GLY A 281 19.09 12.52 5.93
C GLY A 281 19.61 11.57 7.02
N SER A 282 19.50 11.99 8.29
CA SER A 282 19.71 11.09 9.41
C SER A 282 18.60 10.02 9.45
N GLN A 283 18.83 8.90 10.14
CA GLN A 283 17.81 7.85 10.29
C GLN A 283 16.50 8.41 10.87
N GLY A 284 16.59 9.29 11.89
CA GLY A 284 15.44 9.96 12.48
C GLY A 284 14.67 10.84 11.47
N GLN A 285 15.38 11.58 10.60
CA GLN A 285 14.78 12.39 9.53
C GLN A 285 14.08 11.51 8.49
N GLN A 286 14.71 10.40 8.10
CA GLN A 286 14.14 9.46 7.13
C GLN A 286 12.88 8.78 7.68
N ARG A 287 12.89 8.35 8.96
CA ARG A 287 11.71 7.81 9.65
C ARG A 287 10.59 8.84 9.78
N SER A 288 10.92 10.10 10.15
CA SER A 288 9.94 11.19 10.19
C SER A 288 9.33 11.49 8.82
N CYS A 289 10.13 11.42 7.76
CA CYS A 289 9.66 11.58 6.38
C CYS A 289 8.67 10.45 5.99
N ALA A 290 9.03 9.20 6.24
CA ALA A 290 8.17 8.05 5.97
C ALA A 290 6.87 8.11 6.78
N LEU A 291 6.95 8.45 8.06
CA LEU A 291 5.80 8.64 8.93
C LEU A 291 4.86 9.73 8.41
N SER A 292 5.41 10.87 7.97
CA SER A 292 4.64 11.97 7.38
C SER A 292 3.90 11.58 6.11
N LEU A 293 4.51 10.76 5.26
CA LEU A 293 3.89 10.22 4.05
C LEU A 293 2.73 9.28 4.40
N LYS A 294 2.89 8.41 5.39
CA LYS A 294 1.85 7.47 5.81
C LYS A 294 0.69 8.17 6.53
N LEU A 295 0.96 9.18 7.33
CA LEU A 295 -0.08 10.04 7.90
C LEU A 295 -0.82 10.80 6.80
N ALA A 296 -0.11 11.32 5.80
CA ALA A 296 -0.73 11.99 4.65
C ALA A 296 -1.62 11.05 3.83
N GLU A 297 -1.22 9.79 3.67
CA GLU A 297 -2.05 8.75 3.04
C GLU A 297 -3.38 8.57 3.81
N ALA A 298 -3.33 8.48 5.15
CA ALA A 298 -4.52 8.34 5.99
C ALA A 298 -5.43 9.57 5.91
N ASP A 299 -4.86 10.78 5.96
CA ASP A 299 -5.61 12.04 5.89
C ASP A 299 -6.29 12.22 4.52
N ILE A 300 -5.59 11.85 3.42
CA ILE A 300 -6.13 11.92 2.07
C ILE A 300 -7.24 10.88 1.88
N LEU A 301 -7.03 9.65 2.37
CA LEU A 301 -8.03 8.59 2.29
C LEU A 301 -9.32 9.01 3.00
N GLU A 302 -9.21 9.52 4.24
CA GLU A 302 -10.35 10.04 5.00
C GLU A 302 -11.06 11.17 4.26
N LYS A 303 -10.31 12.14 3.73
CA LYS A 303 -10.87 13.28 2.99
C LYS A 303 -11.63 12.89 1.71
N ILE A 304 -11.16 11.84 1.01
CA ILE A 304 -11.77 11.43 -0.27
C ILE A 304 -12.97 10.50 -0.03
N THR A 305 -12.87 9.61 0.98
CA THR A 305 -13.92 8.61 1.23
C THR A 305 -14.98 9.10 2.21
N ASP A 306 -14.73 10.21 2.91
CA ASP A 306 -15.54 10.72 4.04
C ASP A 306 -15.66 9.71 5.19
N GLU A 307 -14.73 8.73 5.24
CA GLU A 307 -14.65 7.68 6.24
C GLU A 307 -13.26 7.63 6.86
N SER A 308 -13.19 7.65 8.19
CA SER A 308 -11.91 7.49 8.91
C SER A 308 -11.33 6.10 8.67
N PRO A 309 -10.13 5.97 8.09
CA PRO A 309 -9.52 4.66 7.86
C PRO A 309 -9.12 3.98 9.16
N VAL A 310 -9.14 2.65 9.18
CA VAL A 310 -8.51 1.85 10.22
C VAL A 310 -6.99 1.94 10.08
N ILE A 311 -6.29 2.13 11.18
CA ILE A 311 -4.83 2.25 11.20
C ILE A 311 -4.23 0.96 11.76
N LEU A 312 -3.32 0.38 11.00
CA LEU A 312 -2.62 -0.85 11.34
C LEU A 312 -1.13 -0.53 11.56
N LEU A 313 -0.67 -0.59 12.82
CA LEU A 313 0.72 -0.34 13.22
C LEU A 313 1.38 -1.68 13.53
N ASP A 314 2.08 -2.27 12.56
CA ASP A 314 2.75 -3.55 12.71
C ASP A 314 4.21 -3.34 13.09
N ASP A 315 4.54 -3.54 14.37
CA ASP A 315 5.87 -3.44 14.99
C ASP A 315 6.60 -2.10 14.75
N VAL A 316 5.80 -1.02 14.55
CA VAL A 316 6.33 0.32 14.24
C VAL A 316 6.75 1.07 15.48
N MET A 317 6.09 0.83 16.62
CA MET A 317 6.36 1.57 17.84
C MET A 317 7.79 1.34 18.34
N SER A 318 8.33 0.14 18.18
CA SER A 318 9.72 -0.20 18.53
C SER A 318 10.78 0.54 17.69
N GLU A 319 10.39 1.00 16.49
CA GLU A 319 11.27 1.74 15.57
C GLU A 319 11.31 3.25 15.83
N LEU A 320 10.45 3.75 16.72
CA LEU A 320 10.27 5.18 17.02
C LEU A 320 10.75 5.49 18.45
N ASP A 321 11.37 6.66 18.63
CA ASP A 321 11.59 7.21 19.97
C ASP A 321 10.27 7.69 20.59
N ASP A 322 10.28 7.87 21.92
CA ASP A 322 9.08 8.20 22.70
C ASP A 322 8.34 9.45 22.18
N GLY A 323 9.08 10.50 21.81
CA GLY A 323 8.47 11.72 21.27
C GLY A 323 7.74 11.51 19.93
N ARG A 324 8.28 10.65 19.06
CA ARG A 324 7.61 10.29 17.81
C ARG A 324 6.43 9.35 18.03
N GLN A 325 6.50 8.45 19.02
CA GLN A 325 5.39 7.58 19.40
C GLN A 325 4.19 8.41 19.88
N GLU A 326 4.41 9.33 20.82
CA GLU A 326 3.37 10.23 21.35
C GLU A 326 2.72 11.04 20.23
N LEU A 327 3.55 11.66 19.39
CA LEU A 327 3.08 12.48 18.29
C LEU A 327 2.31 11.65 17.24
N LEU A 328 2.74 10.43 16.95
CA LEU A 328 2.01 9.53 16.06
C LEU A 328 0.62 9.27 16.62
N LEU A 329 0.51 8.86 17.88
CA LEU A 329 -0.77 8.55 18.53
C LEU A 329 -1.68 9.78 18.58
N GLU A 330 -1.13 10.96 18.88
CA GLU A 330 -1.88 12.24 18.85
C GLU A 330 -2.43 12.54 17.45
N ARG A 331 -1.60 12.38 16.40
CA ARG A 331 -1.97 12.63 15.00
C ARG A 331 -2.98 11.63 14.45
N LEU A 332 -2.98 10.39 14.95
CA LEU A 332 -3.99 9.40 14.56
C LEU A 332 -5.38 9.75 15.11
N GLY A 333 -5.46 10.54 16.19
CA GLY A 333 -6.67 11.19 16.67
C GLY A 333 -7.75 10.18 17.08
N LYS A 334 -8.95 10.27 16.48
CA LYS A 334 -10.11 9.41 16.79
C LYS A 334 -10.23 8.16 15.92
N ARG A 335 -9.22 7.88 15.06
CA ARG A 335 -9.21 6.69 14.20
C ARG A 335 -9.07 5.44 15.05
N GLN A 336 -9.68 4.37 14.61
CA GLN A 336 -9.42 3.05 15.22
C GLN A 336 -8.00 2.60 14.85
N VAL A 337 -7.23 2.21 15.87
CA VAL A 337 -5.81 1.84 15.73
C VAL A 337 -5.59 0.44 16.27
N PHE A 338 -4.87 -0.38 15.50
CA PHE A 338 -4.34 -1.66 15.92
C PHE A 338 -2.82 -1.53 16.03
N ILE A 339 -2.24 -1.90 17.16
CA ILE A 339 -0.81 -1.80 17.46
C ILE A 339 -0.29 -3.18 17.81
N THR A 340 0.70 -3.69 17.09
CA THR A 340 1.43 -4.87 17.52
C THR A 340 2.71 -4.47 18.23
N CYS A 341 3.04 -5.14 19.33
CA CYS A 341 4.27 -4.95 20.10
C CYS A 341 4.68 -6.23 20.83
N CYS A 342 5.92 -6.28 21.30
CA CYS A 342 6.36 -7.37 22.18
C CYS A 342 6.05 -7.06 23.66
N ASP A 343 6.30 -5.82 24.09
CA ASP A 343 6.04 -5.33 25.44
C ASP A 343 4.95 -4.26 25.42
N PRO A 344 3.76 -4.52 26.03
CA PRO A 344 2.67 -3.56 26.05
C PRO A 344 2.81 -2.51 27.16
N SER A 345 3.80 -2.59 28.06
CA SER A 345 3.87 -1.83 29.32
C SER A 345 3.77 -0.31 29.15
N GLN A 346 4.34 0.25 28.08
CA GLN A 346 4.25 1.67 27.78
C GLN A 346 2.86 2.03 27.19
N LEU A 347 2.30 1.18 26.34
CA LEU A 347 1.05 1.42 25.62
C LEU A 347 -0.18 1.23 26.51
N LEU A 348 -0.13 0.29 27.47
CA LEU A 348 -1.20 0.07 28.44
C LEU A 348 -1.44 1.29 29.36
N ARG A 349 -0.44 2.18 29.50
CA ARG A 349 -0.58 3.42 30.23
C ARG A 349 -1.52 4.44 29.54
N LEU A 350 -1.83 4.23 28.26
CA LEU A 350 -2.74 5.11 27.50
C LEU A 350 -4.21 5.00 27.97
N GLN A 351 -4.55 4.04 28.84
CA GLN A 351 -5.84 3.86 29.52
C GLN A 351 -7.10 3.87 28.63
N LYS A 352 -6.97 3.71 27.32
CA LYS A 352 -8.09 3.70 26.37
C LYS A 352 -7.93 2.53 25.41
N GLY A 353 -8.99 1.72 25.27
CA GLY A 353 -9.03 0.65 24.29
C GLY A 353 -8.92 -0.74 24.93
N LYS A 354 -8.61 -1.73 24.09
CA LYS A 354 -8.49 -3.15 24.46
C LYS A 354 -7.08 -3.66 24.26
N ALA A 355 -6.72 -4.66 25.07
CA ALA A 355 -5.47 -5.39 24.93
C ALA A 355 -5.75 -6.87 24.66
N PHE A 356 -4.95 -7.43 23.76
CA PHE A 356 -5.06 -8.82 23.32
C PHE A 356 -3.69 -9.48 23.40
N GLU A 357 -3.61 -10.60 24.11
CA GLU A 357 -2.42 -11.42 24.14
C GLU A 357 -2.45 -12.46 23.04
N MET A 358 -1.36 -12.54 22.29
CA MET A 358 -1.18 -13.52 21.22
C MET A 358 -0.17 -14.59 21.66
N THR A 359 -0.61 -15.85 21.70
CA THR A 359 0.21 -17.02 22.08
C THR A 359 -0.08 -18.17 21.13
N ASP A 360 0.96 -18.68 20.44
CA ASP A 360 0.89 -19.81 19.50
C ASP A 360 -0.26 -19.73 18.49
N GLY A 361 -0.50 -18.54 17.91
CA GLY A 361 -1.57 -18.32 16.94
C GLY A 361 -2.97 -18.20 17.52
N SER A 362 -3.11 -18.26 18.84
CA SER A 362 -4.35 -17.99 19.58
C SER A 362 -4.34 -16.60 20.17
N ILE A 363 -5.52 -15.98 20.32
CA ILE A 363 -5.65 -14.61 20.81
C ILE A 363 -6.68 -14.55 21.95
N ASN A 364 -6.34 -13.88 23.05
CA ASN A 364 -7.20 -13.67 24.21
C ASN A 364 -7.27 -12.19 24.57
N GLU A 365 -8.45 -11.70 24.88
CA GLU A 365 -8.66 -10.35 25.44
C GLU A 365 -8.29 -10.37 26.94
N ILE A 366 -7.57 -9.32 27.41
CA ILE A 366 -7.11 -9.16 28.78
C ILE A 366 -7.81 -8.00 29.47
#